data_85e3958dd55ddb146c53de28294f08c7
#
_entry.id   85e3958dd55ddb146c53de28294f08c7
#
_cell.length_a   1.000
_cell.length_b   1.000
_cell.length_c   1.000
_cell.angle_alpha   90.00
_cell.angle_beta   90.00
_cell.angle_gamma   90.00
#
_symmetry.space_group_name_H-M   'P 1'
#
loop_
_entity.id
_entity.type
_entity.pdbx_description
1 polymer ?
#
loop_
_entity_poly.entity_id
_entity_poly.type
_entity_poly.pdbx_seq_one_letter_code
_entity_poly.pdbx_strand_id
1 'polypeptide(L)'
;MRAALLFALLVLLLPQRQGALARTPAPKSASKAAAHRKPWLFFPIDVRRFDRVSSKYGVRRMKGHKELHRGVDLVAPAGSWVVAAREGRVAEVGHARACGWYVTVEHANAWRTVYCHLRVDPKRMGVTKGLYVPVMGVVGEVGSTGHSTGPHLHFSLLDDRGEARDPLLALYTPAETLRALRSMRLVR
;
A
#
# COMPACT_ATOMS: atom_id res chain seq x y z
N MET A 1 -3.81 -44.87 61.31
CA MET A 1 -3.02 -45.45 60.22
C MET A 1 -3.33 -44.66 58.93
N ARG A 2 -2.47 -43.76 58.51
CA ARG A 2 -2.21 -43.32 57.14
C ARG A 2 -1.29 -42.08 57.20
N ALA A 3 -0.04 -42.29 56.87
CA ALA A 3 1.00 -41.27 56.81
C ALA A 3 0.73 -40.33 55.61
N ALA A 4 0.78 -39.02 55.83
CA ALA A 4 0.82 -38.02 54.79
C ALA A 4 2.28 -37.53 54.66
N LEU A 5 2.90 -37.81 53.51
CA LEU A 5 4.20 -37.28 53.10
C LEU A 5 4.09 -35.80 52.78
N LEU A 6 4.81 -34.96 53.51
CA LEU A 6 5.10 -33.58 53.12
C LEU A 6 6.23 -33.58 52.07
N PHE A 7 5.92 -33.12 50.84
CA PHE A 7 6.95 -32.76 49.87
C PHE A 7 7.27 -31.27 50.06
N ALA A 8 8.42 -30.99 50.62
CA ALA A 8 8.97 -29.64 50.68
C ALA A 8 9.56 -29.27 49.33
N LEU A 9 8.95 -28.31 48.64
CA LEU A 9 9.45 -27.73 47.38
C LEU A 9 10.48 -26.65 47.70
N LEU A 10 11.78 -26.98 47.54
CA LEU A 10 12.88 -26.04 47.64
C LEU A 10 12.94 -25.19 46.37
N VAL A 11 12.44 -23.96 46.43
CA VAL A 11 12.60 -22.98 45.36
C VAL A 11 13.97 -22.35 45.45
N LEU A 12 14.90 -22.77 44.56
CA LEU A 12 16.18 -22.09 44.37
C LEU A 12 15.95 -20.70 43.76
N LEU A 13 16.20 -19.66 44.55
CA LEU A 13 16.34 -18.28 44.09
C LEU A 13 17.65 -18.13 43.30
N LEU A 14 17.56 -18.16 41.99
CA LEU A 14 18.65 -17.71 41.12
C LEU A 14 18.55 -16.19 40.92
N PRO A 15 19.65 -15.43 41.04
CA PRO A 15 19.62 -14.00 40.81
C PRO A 15 19.35 -13.71 39.34
N GLN A 16 18.24 -13.02 39.07
CA GLN A 16 17.89 -12.48 37.77
C GLN A 16 18.91 -11.39 37.41
N ARG A 17 19.87 -11.73 36.55
CA ARG A 17 20.70 -10.71 35.87
C ARG A 17 19.79 -9.93 34.91
N GLN A 18 19.43 -8.73 35.29
CA GLN A 18 18.87 -7.74 34.39
C GLN A 18 19.94 -7.36 33.36
N GLY A 19 19.95 -8.07 32.23
CA GLY A 19 20.72 -7.68 31.08
C GLY A 19 20.11 -6.41 30.50
N ALA A 20 20.84 -5.30 30.62
CA ALA A 20 20.52 -4.06 29.91
C ALA A 20 20.45 -4.38 28.41
N LEU A 21 19.22 -4.29 27.83
CA LEU A 21 19.02 -4.33 26.39
C LEU A 21 19.75 -3.14 25.78
N ALA A 22 20.95 -3.38 25.26
CA ALA A 22 21.68 -2.44 24.44
C ALA A 22 20.78 -2.05 23.26
N ARG A 23 20.33 -0.79 23.25
CA ARG A 23 19.67 -0.18 22.09
C ARG A 23 20.67 -0.20 20.94
N THR A 24 20.54 -1.13 20.03
CA THR A 24 21.22 -1.08 18.74
C THR A 24 20.78 0.18 18.01
N PRO A 25 21.70 1.07 17.62
CA PRO A 25 21.35 2.24 16.84
C PRO A 25 20.81 1.78 15.49
N ALA A 26 19.69 2.35 15.07
CA ALA A 26 19.10 2.11 13.75
C ALA A 26 20.16 2.37 12.66
N PRO A 27 20.25 1.53 11.63
CA PRO A 27 21.23 1.70 10.58
C PRO A 27 20.94 3.00 9.79
N LYS A 28 21.88 3.93 9.86
CA LYS A 28 21.87 5.22 9.11
C LYS A 28 22.10 5.07 7.59
N SER A 29 21.89 3.90 6.99
CA SER A 29 22.25 3.66 5.59
C SER A 29 21.10 3.31 4.64
N ALA A 30 19.85 3.75 4.93
CA ALA A 30 18.72 3.47 4.04
C ALA A 30 18.63 4.38 2.79
N SER A 31 19.49 5.40 2.65
CA SER A 31 19.33 6.41 1.58
C SER A 31 20.04 6.12 0.26
N LYS A 32 20.99 5.18 0.19
CA LYS A 32 21.72 4.87 -1.06
C LYS A 32 21.28 3.57 -1.76
N ALA A 33 20.58 2.66 -1.10
CA ALA A 33 20.13 1.40 -1.70
C ALA A 33 18.81 1.52 -2.50
N ALA A 34 18.10 2.64 -2.40
CA ALA A 34 16.85 2.86 -3.12
C ALA A 34 17.03 3.30 -4.58
N ALA A 35 18.25 3.67 -4.99
CA ALA A 35 18.48 4.38 -6.26
C ALA A 35 18.48 3.48 -7.52
N HIS A 36 18.37 2.13 -7.43
CA HIS A 36 18.52 1.25 -8.60
C HIS A 36 17.58 0.04 -8.64
N ARG A 37 16.48 0.04 -7.93
CA ARG A 37 15.45 -0.98 -8.17
C ARG A 37 14.69 -0.62 -9.44
N LYS A 38 14.74 -1.51 -10.45
CA LYS A 38 13.88 -1.38 -11.65
C LYS A 38 12.42 -1.26 -11.19
N PRO A 39 11.63 -0.34 -11.78
CA PRO A 39 10.20 -0.29 -11.55
C PRO A 39 9.57 -1.67 -11.77
N TRP A 40 8.56 -2.01 -10.99
CA TRP A 40 7.90 -3.32 -11.03
C TRP A 40 6.38 -3.24 -10.93
N LEU A 41 5.85 -2.01 -10.76
CA LEU A 41 4.43 -1.70 -10.76
C LEU A 41 4.08 -0.87 -12.00
N PHE A 42 3.04 -1.28 -12.70
CA PHE A 42 2.46 -0.48 -13.78
C PHE A 42 1.73 0.73 -13.23
N PHE A 43 1.57 1.77 -14.07
CA PHE A 43 0.90 2.99 -13.67
C PHE A 43 -0.60 2.70 -13.42
N PRO A 44 -1.17 3.07 -12.25
CA PRO A 44 -2.45 2.54 -11.77
C PRO A 44 -3.69 3.27 -12.33
N ILE A 45 -3.52 4.17 -13.28
CA ILE A 45 -4.60 4.89 -13.98
C ILE A 45 -4.41 4.72 -15.48
N ASP A 46 -5.51 4.76 -16.26
CA ASP A 46 -5.39 4.90 -17.71
C ASP A 46 -4.49 6.09 -18.05
N VAL A 47 -3.31 5.81 -18.55
CA VAL A 47 -2.25 6.81 -18.80
C VAL A 47 -2.67 7.93 -19.76
N ARG A 48 -3.69 7.68 -20.59
CA ARG A 48 -4.27 8.68 -21.51
C ARG A 48 -5.15 9.70 -20.79
N ARG A 49 -5.58 9.37 -19.57
CA ARG A 49 -6.45 10.20 -18.72
C ARG A 49 -5.69 10.83 -17.56
N PHE A 50 -4.45 10.41 -17.32
CA PHE A 50 -3.61 10.95 -16.27
C PHE A 50 -3.18 12.39 -16.58
N ASP A 51 -3.34 13.29 -15.61
CA ASP A 51 -2.92 14.70 -15.72
C ASP A 51 -1.54 14.91 -15.05
N ARG A 52 -1.49 14.78 -13.73
CA ARG A 52 -0.27 15.06 -12.96
C ARG A 52 -0.26 14.35 -11.60
N VAL A 53 0.91 14.34 -10.96
CA VAL A 53 1.05 14.05 -9.53
C VAL A 53 0.80 15.35 -8.76
N SER A 54 -0.28 15.42 -7.97
CA SER A 54 -0.59 16.59 -7.16
C SER A 54 0.07 16.56 -5.79
N SER A 55 0.33 15.38 -5.24
CA SER A 55 1.02 15.22 -3.94
C SER A 55 1.86 13.94 -3.93
N LYS A 56 3.11 14.08 -3.48
CA LYS A 56 4.06 12.96 -3.39
C LYS A 56 4.01 12.31 -2.00
N TYR A 57 4.53 11.09 -1.91
CA TYR A 57 4.82 10.41 -0.64
C TYR A 57 5.79 11.24 0.21
N GLY A 58 5.56 11.23 1.53
CA GLY A 58 6.47 11.85 2.49
C GLY A 58 5.81 12.91 3.36
N VAL A 59 6.62 13.61 4.14
CA VAL A 59 6.14 14.66 5.04
C VAL A 59 5.72 15.88 4.23
N ARG A 60 4.46 16.29 4.38
CA ARG A 60 3.90 17.51 3.78
C ARG A 60 3.29 18.43 4.83
N ARG A 61 3.07 19.69 4.48
CA ARG A 61 2.30 20.62 5.30
C ARG A 61 0.88 20.75 4.75
N MET A 62 -0.11 20.42 5.58
CA MET A 62 -1.53 20.66 5.26
C MET A 62 -2.19 21.43 6.39
N LYS A 63 -2.89 22.52 6.04
CA LYS A 63 -3.62 23.36 7.00
C LYS A 63 -2.76 23.73 8.23
N GLY A 64 -1.48 24.05 8.01
CA GLY A 64 -0.56 24.45 9.09
C GLY A 64 0.10 23.29 9.87
N HIS A 65 -0.31 22.04 9.66
CA HIS A 65 0.25 20.88 10.34
C HIS A 65 1.17 20.08 9.43
N LYS A 66 2.19 19.43 10.02
CA LYS A 66 2.99 18.41 9.32
C LYS A 66 2.25 17.09 9.39
N GLU A 67 2.06 16.43 8.27
CA GLU A 67 1.53 15.08 8.18
C GLU A 67 2.38 14.20 7.27
N LEU A 68 2.37 12.91 7.51
CA LEU A 68 2.99 11.94 6.62
C LEU A 68 1.96 11.49 5.58
N HIS A 69 2.16 11.87 4.32
CA HIS A 69 1.40 11.36 3.19
C HIS A 69 1.92 9.96 2.83
N ARG A 70 1.11 8.94 3.07
CA ARG A 70 1.50 7.52 2.93
C ARG A 70 1.27 6.94 1.54
N GLY A 71 1.24 7.79 0.52
CA GLY A 71 1.01 7.42 -0.87
C GLY A 71 1.33 8.55 -1.81
N VAL A 72 0.82 8.48 -3.02
CA VAL A 72 0.86 9.54 -4.03
C VAL A 72 -0.54 9.86 -4.51
N ASP A 73 -0.80 11.12 -4.80
CA ASP A 73 -2.08 11.57 -5.34
C ASP A 73 -1.92 11.82 -6.84
N LEU A 74 -2.62 11.01 -7.64
CA LEU A 74 -2.58 10.99 -9.09
C LEU A 74 -3.87 11.60 -9.63
N VAL A 75 -3.79 12.77 -10.26
CA VAL A 75 -4.94 13.51 -10.79
C VAL A 75 -5.37 12.92 -12.13
N ALA A 76 -6.65 12.63 -12.26
CA ALA A 76 -7.33 12.27 -13.49
C ALA A 76 -8.82 12.61 -13.37
N PRO A 77 -9.56 12.80 -14.50
CA PRO A 77 -10.99 13.04 -14.45
C PRO A 77 -11.76 11.94 -13.72
N ALA A 78 -12.82 12.32 -12.99
CA ALA A 78 -13.73 11.35 -12.38
C ALA A 78 -14.24 10.35 -13.44
N GLY A 79 -14.35 9.06 -13.06
CA GLY A 79 -14.71 7.98 -13.96
C GLY A 79 -13.56 7.44 -14.83
N SER A 80 -12.33 7.97 -14.70
CA SER A 80 -11.16 7.34 -15.32
C SER A 80 -10.91 5.98 -14.67
N TRP A 81 -10.56 4.96 -15.48
CA TRP A 81 -10.29 3.63 -14.95
C TRP A 81 -9.10 3.64 -14.01
N VAL A 82 -9.29 3.02 -12.85
CA VAL A 82 -8.24 2.65 -11.91
C VAL A 82 -7.97 1.16 -12.12
N VAL A 83 -6.70 0.84 -12.37
CA VAL A 83 -6.27 -0.51 -12.74
C VAL A 83 -5.25 -1.06 -11.74
N ALA A 84 -5.22 -2.37 -11.59
CA ALA A 84 -4.25 -3.05 -10.75
C ALA A 84 -2.83 -2.81 -11.29
N ALA A 85 -1.99 -2.18 -10.47
CA ALA A 85 -0.60 -1.89 -10.82
C ALA A 85 0.25 -3.16 -11.01
N ARG A 86 -0.22 -4.28 -10.48
CA ARG A 86 0.33 -5.62 -10.64
C ARG A 86 -0.77 -6.65 -10.39
N GLU A 87 -0.58 -7.87 -10.92
CA GLU A 87 -1.46 -9.00 -10.63
C GLU A 87 -1.48 -9.32 -9.12
N GLY A 88 -2.62 -9.79 -8.63
CA GLY A 88 -2.78 -10.16 -7.23
C GLY A 88 -4.20 -10.57 -6.87
N ARG A 89 -4.46 -10.67 -5.57
CA ARG A 89 -5.81 -10.93 -5.05
C ARG A 89 -6.32 -9.71 -4.29
N VAL A 90 -7.57 -9.40 -4.47
CA VAL A 90 -8.26 -8.37 -3.67
C VAL A 90 -8.28 -8.83 -2.23
N ALA A 91 -7.49 -8.19 -1.38
CA ALA A 91 -7.43 -8.48 0.05
C ALA A 91 -8.58 -7.82 0.79
N GLU A 92 -8.98 -6.62 0.35
CA GLU A 92 -10.04 -5.86 1.00
C GLU A 92 -10.74 -4.92 0.02
N VAL A 93 -12.06 -4.74 0.23
CA VAL A 93 -12.89 -3.72 -0.41
C VAL A 93 -13.72 -3.08 0.69
N GLY A 94 -13.68 -1.76 0.80
CA GLY A 94 -14.37 -1.07 1.87
C GLY A 94 -14.60 0.42 1.64
N HIS A 95 -15.16 1.04 2.67
CA HIS A 95 -15.33 2.49 2.74
C HIS A 95 -14.81 2.98 4.10
N ALA A 96 -13.90 3.95 4.08
CA ALA A 96 -13.33 4.55 5.28
C ALA A 96 -13.43 6.08 5.23
N ARG A 97 -13.51 6.73 6.39
CA ARG A 97 -13.67 8.20 6.48
C ARG A 97 -12.59 8.95 5.68
N ALA A 98 -11.34 8.54 5.79
CA ALA A 98 -10.23 9.20 5.11
C ALA A 98 -10.13 8.77 3.63
N CYS A 99 -10.14 7.46 3.38
CA CYS A 99 -9.88 6.85 2.08
C CYS A 99 -11.11 6.87 1.13
N GLY A 100 -12.33 7.08 1.65
CA GLY A 100 -13.56 6.88 0.89
C GLY A 100 -13.71 5.43 0.47
N TRP A 101 -14.27 5.16 -0.70
CA TRP A 101 -14.27 3.83 -1.31
C TRP A 101 -12.85 3.43 -1.69
N TYR A 102 -12.47 2.21 -1.32
CA TYR A 102 -11.12 1.71 -1.60
C TYR A 102 -11.07 0.22 -1.91
N VAL A 103 -9.97 -0.15 -2.56
CA VAL A 103 -9.58 -1.54 -2.82
C VAL A 103 -8.15 -1.71 -2.35
N THR A 104 -7.87 -2.82 -1.68
CA THR A 104 -6.51 -3.29 -1.40
C THR A 104 -6.24 -4.55 -2.20
N VAL A 105 -5.17 -4.57 -2.98
CA VAL A 105 -4.70 -5.75 -3.71
C VAL A 105 -3.43 -6.25 -3.08
N GLU A 106 -3.41 -7.53 -2.72
CA GLU A 106 -2.23 -8.24 -2.22
C GLU A 106 -1.52 -8.93 -3.37
N HIS A 107 -0.22 -8.69 -3.46
CA HIS A 107 0.68 -9.22 -4.48
C HIS A 107 1.58 -10.33 -3.91
N ALA A 108 2.48 -10.87 -4.74
CA ALA A 108 3.51 -11.78 -4.28
C ALA A 108 4.36 -11.15 -3.16
N ASN A 109 4.88 -12.00 -2.24
CA ASN A 109 5.70 -11.60 -1.09
C ASN A 109 4.99 -10.65 -0.12
N ALA A 110 3.65 -10.75 0.00
CA ALA A 110 2.81 -9.98 0.91
C ALA A 110 2.87 -8.45 0.73
N TRP A 111 3.38 -7.95 -0.39
CA TRP A 111 3.26 -6.55 -0.76
C TRP A 111 1.81 -6.22 -1.10
N ARG A 112 1.38 -5.00 -0.79
CA ARG A 112 0.01 -4.55 -1.06
C ARG A 112 -0.02 -3.18 -1.71
N THR A 113 -0.96 -3.00 -2.64
CA THR A 113 -1.31 -1.69 -3.19
C THR A 113 -2.72 -1.31 -2.73
N VAL A 114 -2.90 -0.04 -2.37
CA VAL A 114 -4.19 0.50 -1.92
C VAL A 114 -4.62 1.61 -2.86
N TYR A 115 -5.87 1.55 -3.29
CA TYR A 115 -6.50 2.45 -4.25
C TYR A 115 -7.67 3.15 -3.57
N CYS A 116 -7.50 4.43 -3.21
CA CYS A 116 -8.49 5.21 -2.46
C CYS A 116 -9.20 6.26 -3.31
N HIS A 117 -10.22 6.87 -2.72
CA HIS A 117 -11.08 7.92 -3.29
C HIS A 117 -11.86 7.46 -4.51
N LEU A 118 -12.13 6.14 -4.60
CA LEU A 118 -12.87 5.58 -5.73
C LEU A 118 -14.27 6.16 -5.81
N ARG A 119 -14.80 6.29 -7.04
CA ARG A 119 -16.05 6.98 -7.34
C ARG A 119 -17.28 6.29 -6.75
N VAL A 120 -17.30 4.97 -6.81
CA VAL A 120 -18.42 4.14 -6.36
C VAL A 120 -17.90 2.93 -5.58
N ASP A 121 -18.82 2.22 -4.90
CA ASP A 121 -18.48 0.93 -4.29
C ASP A 121 -17.93 -0.03 -5.34
N PRO A 122 -16.68 -0.49 -5.21
CA PRO A 122 -16.06 -1.39 -6.18
C PRO A 122 -16.81 -2.71 -6.38
N LYS A 123 -17.60 -3.13 -5.39
CA LYS A 123 -18.46 -4.32 -5.49
C LYS A 123 -19.50 -4.21 -6.61
N ARG A 124 -19.96 -2.98 -6.94
CA ARG A 124 -20.86 -2.73 -8.07
C ARG A 124 -20.22 -3.04 -9.43
N MET A 125 -18.88 -3.10 -9.46
CA MET A 125 -18.08 -3.45 -10.62
C MET A 125 -17.59 -4.90 -10.59
N GLY A 126 -18.08 -5.72 -9.65
CA GLY A 126 -17.67 -7.11 -9.46
C GLY A 126 -16.34 -7.27 -8.71
N VAL A 127 -15.76 -6.18 -8.19
CA VAL A 127 -14.51 -6.25 -7.42
C VAL A 127 -14.84 -6.59 -5.99
N THR A 128 -14.56 -7.84 -5.60
CA THR A 128 -14.85 -8.37 -4.28
C THR A 128 -13.62 -9.00 -3.64
N LYS A 129 -13.60 -9.11 -2.32
CA LYS A 129 -12.51 -9.78 -1.58
C LYS A 129 -12.29 -11.21 -2.11
N GLY A 130 -11.03 -11.58 -2.31
CA GLY A 130 -10.62 -12.88 -2.86
C GLY A 130 -10.54 -12.93 -4.39
N LEU A 131 -11.13 -11.97 -5.11
CA LEU A 131 -11.03 -11.89 -6.57
C LEU A 131 -9.56 -11.82 -7.00
N TYR A 132 -9.15 -12.66 -7.93
CA TYR A 132 -7.87 -12.49 -8.62
C TYR A 132 -8.01 -11.40 -9.68
N VAL A 133 -7.12 -10.42 -9.64
CA VAL A 133 -7.03 -9.36 -10.64
C VAL A 133 -5.71 -9.48 -11.40
N PRO A 134 -5.75 -9.58 -12.73
CA PRO A 134 -4.54 -9.54 -13.54
C PRO A 134 -3.92 -8.14 -13.51
N VAL A 135 -2.66 -8.03 -13.92
CA VAL A 135 -2.06 -6.71 -14.18
C VAL A 135 -2.94 -5.92 -15.14
N MET A 136 -3.15 -4.64 -14.87
CA MET A 136 -4.07 -3.74 -15.62
C MET A 136 -5.56 -4.12 -15.52
N GLY A 137 -5.94 -5.14 -14.74
CA GLY A 137 -7.35 -5.42 -14.44
C GLY A 137 -7.99 -4.24 -13.71
N VAL A 138 -9.24 -3.89 -14.08
CA VAL A 138 -9.96 -2.77 -13.47
C VAL A 138 -10.30 -3.09 -12.02
N VAL A 139 -9.97 -2.16 -11.12
CA VAL A 139 -10.28 -2.26 -9.68
C VAL A 139 -11.22 -1.15 -9.21
N GLY A 140 -11.50 -0.15 -10.05
CA GLY A 140 -12.41 0.95 -9.73
C GLY A 140 -12.35 2.08 -10.75
N GLU A 141 -12.90 3.21 -10.35
CA GLU A 141 -12.86 4.45 -11.11
C GLU A 141 -12.40 5.60 -10.21
N VAL A 142 -11.65 6.55 -10.79
CA VAL A 142 -11.26 7.78 -10.11
C VAL A 142 -12.49 8.52 -9.63
N GLY A 143 -12.50 8.91 -8.38
CA GLY A 143 -13.55 9.70 -7.75
C GLY A 143 -12.98 10.76 -6.81
N SER A 144 -13.79 11.12 -5.82
CA SER A 144 -13.44 12.10 -4.80
C SER A 144 -14.14 11.77 -3.47
N THR A 145 -14.31 10.46 -3.17
CA THR A 145 -14.94 10.02 -1.92
C THR A 145 -13.97 10.09 -0.74
N GLY A 146 -14.50 10.16 0.49
CA GLY A 146 -13.67 10.33 1.68
C GLY A 146 -13.08 11.72 1.85
N HIS A 147 -11.86 11.82 2.38
CA HIS A 147 -11.19 13.10 2.60
C HIS A 147 -10.43 13.53 1.34
N SER A 148 -11.12 14.08 0.38
CA SER A 148 -10.62 14.52 -0.93
C SER A 148 -11.09 15.93 -1.26
N THR A 149 -10.27 16.70 -1.96
CA THR A 149 -10.57 18.06 -2.43
C THR A 149 -10.99 18.12 -3.90
N GLY A 150 -10.93 17.00 -4.61
CA GLY A 150 -11.27 16.90 -6.03
C GLY A 150 -10.86 15.54 -6.62
N PRO A 151 -11.24 15.26 -7.87
CA PRO A 151 -11.00 13.96 -8.48
C PRO A 151 -9.51 13.58 -8.56
N HIS A 152 -9.11 12.52 -7.88
CA HIS A 152 -7.78 11.92 -7.95
C HIS A 152 -7.81 10.49 -7.40
N LEU A 153 -6.81 9.71 -7.72
CA LEU A 153 -6.49 8.45 -7.07
C LEU A 153 -5.42 8.71 -6.01
N HIS A 154 -5.71 8.44 -4.74
CA HIS A 154 -4.66 8.24 -3.75
C HIS A 154 -4.17 6.80 -3.85
N PHE A 155 -2.90 6.61 -4.18
CA PHE A 155 -2.27 5.32 -4.40
C PHE A 155 -1.16 5.07 -3.37
N SER A 156 -1.29 4.00 -2.57
CA SER A 156 -0.30 3.60 -1.57
C SER A 156 0.33 2.27 -1.92
N LEU A 157 1.60 2.12 -1.55
CA LEU A 157 2.36 0.87 -1.60
C LEU A 157 2.75 0.48 -0.17
N LEU A 158 2.36 -0.71 0.26
CA LEU A 158 2.70 -1.26 1.57
C LEU A 158 3.63 -2.46 1.36
N ASP A 159 4.69 -2.54 2.15
CA ASP A 159 5.57 -3.70 2.16
C ASP A 159 4.96 -4.89 2.95
N ASP A 160 5.73 -5.98 3.08
CA ASP A 160 5.36 -7.21 3.78
C ASP A 160 5.08 -7.00 5.29
N ARG A 161 5.57 -5.90 5.86
CA ARG A 161 5.32 -5.50 7.26
C ARG A 161 4.12 -4.55 7.38
N GLY A 162 3.51 -4.15 6.25
CA GLY A 162 2.43 -3.18 6.20
C GLY A 162 2.89 -1.72 6.32
N GLU A 163 4.19 -1.46 6.19
CA GLU A 163 4.73 -0.11 6.19
C GLU A 163 4.61 0.54 4.81
N ALA A 164 4.19 1.81 4.80
CA ALA A 164 4.08 2.55 3.56
C ALA A 164 5.46 2.86 2.96
N ARG A 165 5.59 2.65 1.66
CA ARG A 165 6.78 2.95 0.85
C ARG A 165 6.42 3.95 -0.22
N ASP A 166 7.42 4.70 -0.71
CA ASP A 166 7.20 5.65 -1.80
C ASP A 166 6.83 4.89 -3.09
N PRO A 167 5.58 5.03 -3.58
CA PRO A 167 5.15 4.31 -4.77
C PRO A 167 5.90 4.75 -6.03
N LEU A 168 6.36 6.00 -6.12
CA LEU A 168 7.04 6.52 -7.31
C LEU A 168 8.37 5.81 -7.58
N LEU A 169 9.00 5.21 -6.56
CA LEU A 169 10.21 4.40 -6.72
C LEU A 169 9.94 3.01 -7.30
N ALA A 170 8.68 2.56 -7.30
CA ALA A 170 8.27 1.25 -7.79
C ALA A 170 7.47 1.32 -9.09
N LEU A 171 6.85 2.47 -9.38
CA LEU A 171 6.02 2.68 -10.56
C LEU A 171 6.85 2.90 -11.82
N TYR A 172 6.48 2.22 -12.91
CA TYR A 172 6.82 2.68 -14.25
C TYR A 172 6.18 4.05 -14.48
N THR A 173 6.87 4.93 -15.20
CA THR A 173 6.26 6.17 -15.69
C THR A 173 5.09 5.86 -16.65
N PRO A 174 4.17 6.80 -16.89
CA PRO A 174 3.12 6.61 -17.90
C PRO A 174 3.65 6.16 -19.25
N ALA A 175 4.74 6.77 -19.73
CA ALA A 175 5.36 6.43 -21.02
C ALA A 175 5.98 5.02 -21.03
N GLU A 176 6.65 4.62 -19.94
CA GLU A 176 7.19 3.27 -19.78
C GLU A 176 6.09 2.23 -19.68
N THR A 177 4.99 2.54 -18.95
CA THR A 177 3.80 1.69 -18.88
C THR A 177 3.23 1.44 -20.28
N LEU A 178 3.00 2.49 -21.08
CA LEU A 178 2.52 2.32 -22.45
C LEU A 178 3.45 1.47 -23.31
N ARG A 179 4.76 1.71 -23.20
CA ARG A 179 5.77 0.95 -23.95
C ARG A 179 5.75 -0.54 -23.58
N ALA A 180 5.67 -0.84 -22.28
CA ALA A 180 5.59 -2.21 -21.78
C ALA A 180 4.29 -2.90 -22.22
N LEU A 181 3.14 -2.21 -22.15
CA LEU A 181 1.85 -2.75 -22.59
C LEU A 181 1.82 -3.05 -24.10
N ARG A 182 2.44 -2.20 -24.92
CA ARG A 182 2.59 -2.45 -26.36
C ARG A 182 3.47 -3.68 -26.64
N SER A 183 4.57 -3.85 -25.90
CA SER A 183 5.42 -5.04 -26.05
C SER A 183 4.70 -6.34 -25.68
N MET A 184 3.77 -6.26 -24.72
CA MET A 184 2.90 -7.38 -24.31
C MET A 184 1.68 -7.56 -25.23
N ARG A 185 1.50 -6.73 -26.26
CA ARG A 185 0.33 -6.69 -27.18
C ARG A 185 -0.99 -6.46 -26.45
N LEU A 186 -0.97 -5.84 -25.27
CA LEU A 186 -2.16 -5.54 -24.48
C LEU A 186 -2.86 -4.23 -24.88
N VAL A 187 -2.15 -3.34 -25.60
CA VAL A 187 -2.70 -2.11 -26.20
C VAL A 187 -2.10 -1.89 -27.59
N ARG A 188 -2.87 -1.24 -28.46
CA ARG A 188 -2.45 -0.80 -29.79
C ARG A 188 -1.88 0.62 -29.78
#